data_e4d1c247acb915118241ff8702310768
#
_entry.id   e4d1c247acb915118241ff8702310768
#
_cell.length_a   1.000
_cell.length_b   1.000
_cell.length_c   1.000
_cell.angle_alpha   90.00
_cell.angle_beta   90.00
_cell.angle_gamma   90.00
#
_symmetry.space_group_name_H-M   'P 1'
#
loop_
_entity.id
_entity.type
_entity.pdbx_description
1 polymer ?
#
loop_
_entity_poly.entity_id
_entity_poly.type
_entity_poly.pdbx_seq_one_letter_code
_entity_poly.pdbx_strand_id
1 'polypeptide(L)'
;MKTIYFEDVEEGDELPPIDMLLTKDFVRRYARTAGMDFPRFTDDEGARKEGLPGMIAPGVLSMGLLARLISEWNPAAQITRIGTTFRSPVLPDCSIHLLGFVTQKDDERHNAECDIWMENDDGERWVIGTAAVTLPKKAE
;
A
#
# COMPACT_ATOMS: atom_id res chain seq x y z
N MET A 1 9.88 -16.93 5.71
CA MET A 1 10.00 -16.14 4.47
C MET A 1 11.47 -15.89 4.15
N LYS A 2 11.80 -15.90 2.89
CA LYS A 2 13.18 -15.77 2.45
C LYS A 2 13.63 -14.32 2.49
N THR A 3 14.79 -14.04 3.10
CA THR A 3 15.40 -12.72 3.08
C THR A 3 15.94 -12.42 1.67
N ILE A 4 15.63 -11.24 1.16
CA ILE A 4 16.16 -10.76 -0.10
C ILE A 4 17.23 -9.72 0.22
N TYR A 5 18.44 -9.97 -0.28
CA TYR A 5 19.57 -9.08 -0.06
C TYR A 5 19.68 -8.04 -1.16
N PHE A 6 20.36 -6.94 -0.86
CA PHE A 6 20.55 -5.85 -1.82
C PHE A 6 21.08 -6.34 -3.15
N GLU A 7 22.04 -7.27 -3.13
CA GLU A 7 22.66 -7.83 -4.33
C GLU A 7 21.68 -8.66 -5.18
N ASP A 8 20.60 -9.15 -4.59
CA ASP A 8 19.60 -9.97 -5.29
C ASP A 8 18.56 -9.14 -6.04
N VAL A 9 18.52 -7.83 -5.79
CA VAL A 9 17.47 -6.95 -6.34
C VAL A 9 18.00 -6.21 -7.55
N GLU A 10 17.19 -6.13 -8.58
CA GLU A 10 17.51 -5.38 -9.80
C GLU A 10 16.42 -4.36 -10.11
N GLU A 11 16.82 -3.29 -10.80
CA GLU A 11 15.85 -2.30 -11.30
C GLU A 11 14.88 -3.00 -12.24
N GLY A 12 13.59 -2.71 -12.07
CA GLY A 12 12.53 -3.35 -12.83
C GLY A 12 11.93 -4.59 -12.17
N ASP A 13 12.54 -5.11 -11.10
CA ASP A 13 11.97 -6.25 -10.39
C ASP A 13 10.59 -5.92 -9.85
N GLU A 14 9.62 -6.79 -10.13
CA GLU A 14 8.26 -6.63 -9.61
C GLU A 14 8.17 -7.18 -8.19
N LEU A 15 7.48 -6.45 -7.33
CA LEU A 15 7.10 -6.98 -6.02
C LEU A 15 5.94 -7.97 -6.23
N PRO A 16 5.93 -9.12 -5.52
CA PRO A 16 4.79 -10.05 -5.63
C PRO A 16 3.49 -9.33 -5.29
N PRO A 17 2.51 -9.32 -6.20
CA PRO A 17 1.27 -8.59 -5.98
C PRO A 17 0.44 -9.20 -4.85
N ILE A 18 -0.34 -8.35 -4.19
CA ILE A 18 -1.32 -8.78 -3.19
C ILE A 18 -2.70 -8.44 -3.73
N ASP A 19 -3.54 -9.45 -3.82
CA ASP A 19 -4.94 -9.30 -4.21
C ASP A 19 -5.80 -9.50 -2.98
N MET A 20 -6.76 -8.61 -2.74
CA MET A 20 -7.63 -8.75 -1.57
C MET A 20 -8.99 -8.12 -1.82
N LEU A 21 -9.98 -8.61 -1.08
CA LEU A 21 -11.30 -7.99 -1.03
C LEU A 21 -11.34 -7.08 0.20
N LEU A 22 -11.55 -5.80 -0.04
CA LEU A 22 -11.66 -4.82 1.04
C LEU A 22 -13.14 -4.69 1.43
N THR A 23 -13.53 -5.29 2.55
CA THR A 23 -14.92 -5.30 2.99
C THR A 23 -15.26 -4.05 3.81
N LYS A 24 -16.55 -3.68 3.82
CA LYS A 24 -17.03 -2.60 4.67
C LYS A 24 -16.77 -2.88 6.15
N ASP A 25 -16.97 -4.12 6.58
CA ASP A 25 -16.70 -4.50 7.96
C ASP A 25 -15.26 -4.31 8.35
N PHE A 26 -14.33 -4.67 7.47
CA PHE A 26 -12.91 -4.45 7.70
C PHE A 26 -12.60 -2.96 7.84
N VAL A 27 -13.14 -2.15 6.94
CA VAL A 27 -12.92 -0.69 6.98
C VAL A 27 -13.49 -0.08 8.27
N ARG A 28 -14.71 -0.47 8.67
CA ARG A 28 -15.32 0.01 9.93
C ARG A 28 -14.49 -0.36 11.14
N ARG A 29 -14.02 -1.60 11.20
CA ARG A 29 -13.20 -2.08 12.32
C ARG A 29 -11.89 -1.32 12.39
N TYR A 30 -11.26 -1.11 11.25
CA TYR A 30 -10.04 -0.32 11.18
C TYR A 30 -10.29 1.11 11.67
N ALA A 31 -11.31 1.76 11.12
CA ALA A 31 -11.63 3.15 11.47
C ALA A 31 -11.89 3.31 12.97
N ARG A 32 -12.67 2.42 13.56
CA ARG A 32 -12.97 2.46 15.00
C ARG A 32 -11.74 2.21 15.85
N THR A 33 -10.92 1.23 15.48
CA THR A 33 -9.71 0.88 16.21
C THR A 33 -8.69 2.02 16.14
N ALA A 34 -8.59 2.69 14.99
CA ALA A 34 -7.65 3.79 14.77
C ALA A 34 -8.13 5.13 15.30
N GLY A 35 -9.32 5.18 15.93
CA GLY A 35 -9.88 6.43 16.43
C GLY A 35 -10.40 7.33 15.32
N MET A 36 -10.75 6.77 14.17
CA MET A 36 -11.24 7.48 12.98
C MET A 36 -12.71 7.15 12.72
N ASP A 37 -13.51 7.08 13.77
CA ASP A 37 -14.93 6.70 13.68
C ASP A 37 -15.77 7.86 13.16
N PHE A 38 -15.49 8.24 11.90
CA PHE A 38 -16.22 9.29 11.20
C PHE A 38 -17.18 8.65 10.20
N PRO A 39 -18.37 9.27 9.95
CA PRO A 39 -19.37 8.69 9.05
C PRO A 39 -18.85 8.29 7.69
N ARG A 40 -17.93 9.08 7.11
CA ARG A 40 -17.35 8.76 5.78
C ARG A 40 -16.66 7.40 5.73
N PHE A 41 -16.19 6.90 6.89
CA PHE A 41 -15.45 5.63 6.98
C PHE A 41 -16.30 4.50 7.57
N THR A 42 -17.51 4.78 8.03
CA THR A 42 -18.30 3.81 8.79
C THR A 42 -19.73 3.66 8.29
N ASP A 43 -20.25 4.63 7.55
CA ASP A 43 -21.67 4.67 7.18
C ASP A 43 -21.87 5.24 5.78
N ASP A 44 -22.53 4.46 4.90
CA ASP A 44 -22.79 4.87 3.53
C ASP A 44 -23.61 6.15 3.44
N GLU A 45 -24.67 6.28 4.24
CA GLU A 45 -25.50 7.48 4.21
C GLU A 45 -24.75 8.71 4.70
N GLY A 46 -23.97 8.56 5.78
CA GLY A 46 -23.15 9.64 6.30
C GLY A 46 -22.13 10.11 5.28
N ALA A 47 -21.53 9.17 4.57
CA ALA A 47 -20.59 9.49 3.49
C ALA A 47 -21.28 10.22 2.33
N ARG A 48 -22.46 9.79 1.94
CA ARG A 48 -23.24 10.43 0.87
C ARG A 48 -23.63 11.86 1.21
N LYS A 49 -23.91 12.14 2.47
CA LYS A 49 -24.18 13.51 2.94
C LYS A 49 -22.97 14.42 2.78
N GLU A 50 -21.77 13.85 2.74
CA GLU A 50 -20.53 14.60 2.50
C GLU A 50 -20.18 14.69 1.01
N GLY A 51 -21.01 14.16 0.11
CA GLY A 51 -20.78 14.18 -1.33
C GLY A 51 -20.02 12.99 -1.88
N LEU A 52 -19.83 11.95 -1.07
CA LEU A 52 -19.13 10.73 -1.48
C LEU A 52 -20.12 9.70 -2.04
N PRO A 53 -19.68 8.74 -2.88
CA PRO A 53 -20.58 7.70 -3.41
C PRO A 53 -21.08 6.71 -2.37
N GLY A 54 -20.38 6.61 -1.25
CA GLY A 54 -20.65 5.74 -0.13
C GLY A 54 -19.47 5.81 0.82
N MET A 55 -19.42 4.96 1.84
CA MET A 55 -18.27 4.96 2.75
C MET A 55 -16.98 4.60 2.00
N ILE A 56 -15.88 5.18 2.44
CA ILE A 56 -14.56 5.01 1.83
C ILE A 56 -13.56 4.51 2.86
N ALA A 57 -12.45 3.95 2.39
CA ALA A 57 -11.37 3.55 3.27
C ALA A 57 -10.53 4.78 3.66
N PRO A 58 -10.10 4.88 4.94
CA PRO A 58 -9.16 5.93 5.33
C PRO A 58 -7.84 5.84 4.56
N GLY A 59 -7.28 7.00 4.21
CA GLY A 59 -6.01 7.04 3.48
C GLY A 59 -4.87 6.33 4.18
N VAL A 60 -4.79 6.44 5.52
CA VAL A 60 -3.75 5.75 6.30
C VAL A 60 -3.88 4.22 6.22
N LEU A 61 -5.09 3.69 6.03
CA LEU A 61 -5.27 2.25 5.80
C LEU A 61 -4.61 1.85 4.47
N SER A 62 -4.84 2.63 3.41
CA SER A 62 -4.22 2.37 2.10
C SER A 62 -2.69 2.43 2.17
N MET A 63 -2.13 3.38 2.91
CA MET A 63 -0.69 3.44 3.13
C MET A 63 -0.18 2.20 3.86
N GLY A 64 -0.91 1.75 4.87
CA GLY A 64 -0.55 0.52 5.61
C GLY A 64 -0.58 -0.72 4.73
N LEU A 65 -1.55 -0.81 3.84
CA LEU A 65 -1.64 -1.93 2.90
C LEU A 65 -0.47 -1.90 1.91
N LEU A 66 -0.09 -0.74 1.41
CA LEU A 66 1.06 -0.60 0.53
C LEU A 66 2.38 -0.89 1.26
N ALA A 67 2.49 -0.53 2.53
CA ALA A 67 3.63 -0.93 3.35
C ALA A 67 3.70 -2.45 3.51
N ARG A 68 2.54 -3.12 3.63
CA ARG A 68 2.45 -4.57 3.70
C ARG A 68 2.97 -5.24 2.42
N LEU A 69 2.71 -4.65 1.27
CA LEU A 69 3.25 -5.13 -0.01
C LEU A 69 4.78 -5.25 0.06
N ILE A 70 5.43 -4.25 0.63
CA ILE A 70 6.88 -4.23 0.80
C ILE A 70 7.33 -5.26 1.84
N SER A 71 6.67 -5.32 2.98
CA SER A 71 7.03 -6.24 4.06
C SER A 71 6.87 -7.71 3.68
N GLU A 72 5.86 -8.03 2.88
CA GLU A 72 5.67 -9.39 2.37
C GLU A 72 6.68 -9.74 1.28
N TRP A 73 7.09 -8.76 0.48
CA TRP A 73 8.16 -8.95 -0.48
C TRP A 73 9.47 -9.29 0.24
N ASN A 74 9.80 -8.53 1.27
CA ASN A 74 11.05 -8.73 2.00
C ASN A 74 10.90 -8.29 3.46
N PRO A 75 10.72 -9.25 4.39
CA PRO A 75 10.57 -8.92 5.82
C PRO A 75 11.78 -8.20 6.42
N ALA A 76 12.96 -8.34 5.81
CA ALA A 76 14.18 -7.67 6.26
C ALA A 76 14.34 -6.26 5.70
N ALA A 77 13.47 -5.83 4.79
CA ALA A 77 13.51 -4.47 4.25
C ALA A 77 13.06 -3.47 5.31
N GLN A 78 13.84 -2.42 5.46
CA GLN A 78 13.50 -1.31 6.36
C GLN A 78 12.96 -0.16 5.53
N ILE A 79 11.67 0.13 5.70
CA ILE A 79 11.05 1.25 4.99
C ILE A 79 11.53 2.54 5.65
N THR A 80 12.26 3.36 4.91
CA THR A 80 12.79 4.64 5.40
C THR A 80 11.92 5.81 4.96
N ARG A 81 11.14 5.62 3.89
CA ARG A 81 10.22 6.63 3.39
C ARG A 81 9.09 5.93 2.65
N ILE A 82 7.88 6.38 2.86
CA ILE A 82 6.72 6.00 2.06
C ILE A 82 5.86 7.24 1.86
N GLY A 83 5.47 7.50 0.64
CA GLY A 83 4.61 8.62 0.31
C GLY A 83 3.54 8.17 -0.66
N THR A 84 2.33 8.69 -0.51
CA THR A 84 1.20 8.32 -1.35
C THR A 84 0.43 9.56 -1.82
N THR A 85 -0.17 9.42 -2.99
CA THR A 85 -1.13 10.38 -3.53
C THR A 85 -2.44 9.65 -3.75
N PHE A 86 -3.51 10.19 -3.20
CA PHE A 86 -4.85 9.61 -3.34
C PHE A 86 -5.51 10.23 -4.57
N ARG A 87 -5.71 9.42 -5.60
CA ARG A 87 -6.27 9.86 -6.87
C ARG A 87 -7.79 9.75 -6.90
N SER A 88 -8.32 8.78 -6.16
CA SER A 88 -9.76 8.53 -6.06
C SER A 88 -10.05 7.95 -4.69
N PRO A 89 -11.26 8.14 -4.15
CA PRO A 89 -11.66 7.45 -2.93
C PRO A 89 -11.56 5.93 -3.11
N VAL A 90 -11.04 5.25 -2.10
CA VAL A 90 -10.95 3.79 -2.12
C VAL A 90 -12.27 3.24 -1.59
N LEU A 91 -12.99 2.52 -2.46
CA LEU A 91 -14.33 2.01 -2.15
C LEU A 91 -14.22 0.59 -1.58
N PRO A 92 -14.92 0.29 -0.48
CA PRO A 92 -14.99 -1.06 0.05
C PRO A 92 -15.92 -1.95 -0.79
N ASP A 93 -15.92 -3.24 -0.47
CA ASP A 93 -16.65 -4.30 -1.18
C ASP A 93 -16.22 -4.44 -2.64
N CYS A 94 -14.96 -4.08 -2.90
CA CYS A 94 -14.31 -4.24 -4.20
C CYS A 94 -13.03 -5.03 -4.02
N SER A 95 -12.67 -5.78 -5.06
CA SER A 95 -11.34 -6.37 -5.13
C SER A 95 -10.32 -5.28 -5.40
N ILE A 96 -9.25 -5.28 -4.64
CA ILE A 96 -8.13 -4.36 -4.85
C ILE A 96 -6.85 -5.16 -5.06
N HIS A 97 -5.95 -4.57 -5.83
CA HIS A 97 -4.66 -5.15 -6.17
C HIS A 97 -3.56 -4.19 -5.75
N LEU A 98 -2.63 -4.68 -4.95
CA LEU A 98 -1.46 -3.93 -4.52
C LEU A 98 -0.29 -4.38 -5.38
N LEU A 99 0.34 -3.44 -6.06
CA LEU A 99 1.39 -3.72 -7.04
C LEU A 99 2.55 -2.76 -6.83
N GLY A 100 3.71 -3.17 -7.29
CA GLY A 100 4.89 -2.32 -7.25
C GLY A 100 6.07 -2.93 -7.96
N PHE A 101 7.08 -2.12 -8.20
CA PHE A 101 8.34 -2.56 -8.77
C PHE A 101 9.48 -1.66 -8.32
N VAL A 102 10.69 -2.21 -8.37
CA VAL A 102 11.92 -1.49 -8.02
C VAL A 102 12.28 -0.54 -9.16
N THR A 103 12.44 0.74 -8.83
CA THR A 103 12.79 1.77 -9.82
C THR A 103 14.26 2.13 -9.82
N GLN A 104 14.90 2.14 -8.65
CA GLN A 104 16.29 2.56 -8.50
C GLN A 104 16.98 1.80 -7.38
N LYS A 105 18.30 1.70 -7.47
CA LYS A 105 19.15 1.16 -6.42
C LYS A 105 20.27 2.17 -6.13
N ASP A 106 20.67 2.25 -4.88
CA ASP A 106 21.79 3.06 -4.43
C ASP A 106 22.83 2.15 -3.75
N ASP A 107 23.93 1.93 -4.42
CA ASP A 107 25.00 1.01 -3.96
C ASP A 107 25.68 1.49 -2.68
N GLU A 108 25.78 2.79 -2.46
CA GLU A 108 26.43 3.34 -1.26
C GLU A 108 25.61 3.11 -0.01
N ARG A 109 24.29 3.27 -0.10
CA ARG A 109 23.37 3.18 1.04
C ARG A 109 22.66 1.84 1.14
N HIS A 110 22.82 0.96 0.17
CA HIS A 110 22.11 -0.31 0.05
C HIS A 110 20.59 -0.10 0.09
N ASN A 111 20.16 0.97 -0.57
CA ASN A 111 18.76 1.36 -0.67
C ASN A 111 18.19 0.97 -2.02
N ALA A 112 16.90 0.69 -2.02
CA ALA A 112 16.12 0.57 -3.26
C ALA A 112 14.93 1.52 -3.16
N GLU A 113 14.56 2.10 -4.29
CA GLU A 113 13.32 2.85 -4.41
C GLU A 113 12.33 2.02 -5.21
N CYS A 114 11.06 2.12 -4.84
CA CYS A 114 9.97 1.39 -5.48
C CYS A 114 8.84 2.34 -5.82
N ASP A 115 8.21 2.10 -6.97
CA ASP A 115 6.87 2.60 -7.23
C ASP A 115 5.88 1.57 -6.70
N ILE A 116 4.84 2.04 -6.03
CA ILE A 116 3.80 1.19 -5.44
C ILE A 116 2.44 1.82 -5.74
N TRP A 117 1.41 0.99 -5.91
CA TRP A 117 0.06 1.52 -6.16
C TRP A 117 -1.00 0.49 -5.83
N MET A 118 -2.22 1.01 -5.67
CA MET A 118 -3.43 0.22 -5.46
C MET A 118 -4.37 0.47 -6.64
N GLU A 119 -4.84 -0.59 -7.26
CA GLU A 119 -5.79 -0.50 -8.36
C GLU A 119 -6.98 -1.43 -8.15
N ASN A 120 -8.08 -1.13 -8.86
CA ASN A 120 -9.27 -1.98 -8.88
C ASN A 120 -9.17 -3.02 -10.01
N ASP A 121 -10.24 -3.80 -10.21
CA ASP A 121 -10.27 -4.83 -11.25
C ASP A 121 -10.20 -4.27 -12.67
N ASP A 122 -10.57 -3.01 -12.86
CA ASP A 122 -10.51 -2.33 -14.16
C ASP A 122 -9.13 -1.70 -14.44
N GLY A 123 -8.18 -1.87 -13.50
CA GLY A 123 -6.86 -1.28 -13.63
C GLY A 123 -6.78 0.20 -13.30
N GLU A 124 -7.85 0.77 -12.73
CA GLU A 124 -7.83 2.15 -12.28
C GLU A 124 -6.99 2.27 -11.01
N ARG A 125 -5.99 3.14 -11.03
CA ARG A 125 -5.12 3.37 -9.89
C ARG A 125 -5.74 4.40 -8.95
N TRP A 126 -6.22 3.94 -7.82
CA TRP A 126 -6.85 4.79 -6.80
C TRP A 126 -5.83 5.47 -5.90
N VAL A 127 -4.72 4.79 -5.62
CA VAL A 127 -3.63 5.31 -4.80
C VAL A 127 -2.33 4.99 -5.51
N ILE A 128 -1.47 5.99 -5.64
CA ILE A 128 -0.12 5.80 -6.17
C ILE A 128 0.89 6.29 -5.15
N GLY A 129 2.08 5.74 -5.18
CA GLY A 129 3.10 6.15 -4.23
C GLY A 129 4.49 5.70 -4.60
N THR A 130 5.42 6.11 -3.75
CA THR A 130 6.81 5.69 -3.80
C THR A 130 7.26 5.30 -2.41
N ALA A 131 8.24 4.42 -2.35
CA ALA A 131 8.86 4.04 -1.10
C ALA A 131 10.36 3.91 -1.28
N ALA A 132 11.09 4.18 -0.21
CA ALA A 132 12.51 3.91 -0.14
C ALA A 132 12.74 2.89 0.99
N VAL A 133 13.55 1.89 0.70
CA VAL A 133 13.84 0.82 1.66
C VAL A 133 15.35 0.61 1.75
N THR A 134 15.82 0.29 2.94
CA THR A 134 17.18 -0.20 3.15
C THR A 134 17.13 -1.72 3.18
N LEU A 135 18.00 -2.35 2.43
CA LEU A 135 18.06 -3.80 2.28
C LEU A 135 19.30 -4.35 2.98
N PRO A 136 19.22 -5.56 3.56
CA PRO A 136 20.41 -6.17 4.12
C PRO A 136 21.41 -6.51 3.01
N LYS A 137 22.68 -6.49 3.36
CA LYS A 137 23.77 -6.86 2.47
C LYS A 137 24.21 -8.28 2.76
N LYS A 138 24.61 -9.00 1.72
CA LYS A 138 25.20 -10.32 1.91
C LYS A 138 26.51 -10.18 2.67
N ALA A 139 26.79 -11.12 3.58
CA ALA A 139 28.07 -11.21 4.24
C ALA A 139 29.15 -11.58 3.22
N GLU A 140 30.31 -10.97 3.35
CA GLU A 140 31.48 -11.29 2.51
C GLU A 140 32.10 -12.64 2.92
#